data_a84a1d3fdcda4f79e7f6ebd61053cb42
#
_entry.id   a84a1d3fdcda4f79e7f6ebd61053cb42
#
_cell.length_a   1.000
_cell.length_b   1.000
_cell.length_c   1.000
_cell.angle_alpha   90.00
_cell.angle_beta   90.00
_cell.angle_gamma   90.00
#
_symmetry.space_group_name_H-M   'P 1'
#
loop_
_entity.id
_entity.type
_entity.pdbx_description
1 polymer ?
#
loop_
_entity_poly.entity_id
_entity_poly.type
_entity_poly.pdbx_seq_one_letter_code
_entity_poly.pdbx_strand_id
1 'polypeptide(L)'
;MAVAFVSTPASMSAEQYARVTKQLDASGAGDPPGRRFHACFGPADHLTVFDVWDSAEQLQAFGMTLMPILAEEHIEMAPPEPLEIHRLLEGGDASVLRKTIAELREKAFFMRPVEKLREKIHKAKEKSSEEDNPSGSATK
;
A
#
# COMPACT_ATOMS: atom_id res chain seq x y z
N MET A 1 -3.50 -26.33 5.10
CA MET A 1 -4.57 -25.85 5.98
C MET A 1 -4.25 -24.40 6.38
N ALA A 2 -5.21 -23.52 6.22
CA ALA A 2 -5.03 -22.10 6.57
C ALA A 2 -4.78 -21.94 8.08
N VAL A 3 -3.88 -21.02 8.42
CA VAL A 3 -3.51 -20.71 9.80
C VAL A 3 -3.64 -19.22 10.07
N ALA A 4 -3.91 -18.86 11.31
CA ALA A 4 -3.86 -17.50 11.79
C ALA A 4 -2.56 -17.25 12.55
N PHE A 5 -2.15 -15.99 12.61
CA PHE A 5 -1.05 -15.52 13.42
C PHE A 5 -1.46 -14.22 14.09
N VAL A 6 -1.18 -14.12 15.39
CA VAL A 6 -1.38 -12.89 16.16
C VAL A 6 -0.09 -12.56 16.88
N SER A 7 0.35 -11.33 16.79
CA SER A 7 1.50 -10.84 17.54
C SER A 7 1.24 -9.46 18.13
N THR A 8 1.55 -9.33 19.40
CA THR A 8 1.57 -8.04 20.10
C THR A 8 2.98 -7.86 20.67
N PRO A 9 3.93 -7.31 19.91
CA PRO A 9 5.26 -7.02 20.39
C PRO A 9 5.22 -6.12 21.63
N ALA A 10 6.17 -6.24 22.53
CA ALA A 10 6.23 -5.42 23.74
C ALA A 10 6.27 -3.92 23.45
N SER A 11 6.90 -3.55 22.34
CA SER A 11 6.95 -2.16 21.87
C SER A 11 7.09 -2.14 20.34
N MET A 12 6.01 -1.85 19.65
CA MET A 12 6.02 -1.57 18.21
C MET A 12 5.18 -0.34 17.93
N SER A 13 5.83 0.75 17.60
CA SER A 13 5.15 1.99 17.24
C SER A 13 4.71 1.98 15.76
N ALA A 14 3.78 2.87 15.42
CA ALA A 14 3.35 3.09 14.04
C ALA A 14 4.52 3.51 13.13
N GLU A 15 5.48 4.27 13.65
CA GLU A 15 6.68 4.65 12.90
C GLU A 15 7.61 3.47 12.63
N GLN A 16 7.86 2.62 13.62
CA GLN A 16 8.63 1.39 13.44
C GLN A 16 7.96 0.47 12.43
N TYR A 17 6.65 0.27 12.55
CA TYR A 17 5.87 -0.53 11.60
C TYR A 17 5.98 0.03 10.17
N ALA A 18 5.89 1.35 9.98
CA ALA A 18 6.05 1.98 8.66
C ALA A 18 7.45 1.75 8.08
N ARG A 19 8.51 1.74 8.89
CA ARG A 19 9.87 1.43 8.44
C ARG A 19 10.01 -0.04 8.06
N VAL A 20 9.45 -0.96 8.85
CA VAL A 20 9.42 -2.39 8.54
C VAL A 20 8.72 -2.67 7.21
N THR A 21 7.53 -2.10 7.00
CA THR A 21 6.79 -2.28 5.74
C THR A 21 7.55 -1.72 4.56
N LYS A 22 8.20 -0.57 4.70
CA LYS A 22 9.05 0.02 3.65
C LYS A 22 10.23 -0.88 3.28
N GLN A 23 10.88 -1.51 4.26
CA GLN A 23 11.97 -2.45 4.01
C GLN A 23 11.48 -3.73 3.33
N LEU A 24 10.33 -4.27 3.74
CA LEU A 24 9.69 -5.41 3.10
C LEU A 24 9.34 -5.12 1.64
N ASP A 25 8.76 -3.96 1.36
CA ASP A 25 8.42 -3.54 0.00
C ASP A 25 9.68 -3.39 -0.87
N ALA A 26 10.72 -2.77 -0.33
CA ALA A 26 12.00 -2.60 -1.03
C ALA A 26 12.70 -3.94 -1.35
N SER A 27 12.52 -4.96 -0.51
CA SER A 27 13.06 -6.31 -0.73
C SER A 27 12.18 -7.19 -1.62
N GLY A 28 10.99 -6.72 -2.00
CA GLY A 28 9.99 -7.50 -2.75
C GLY A 28 9.17 -8.46 -1.87
N ALA A 29 9.30 -8.39 -0.54
CA ALA A 29 8.60 -9.24 0.40
C ALA A 29 7.34 -8.59 1.03
N GLY A 30 6.91 -7.42 0.53
CA GLY A 30 5.74 -6.70 1.05
C GLY A 30 4.42 -7.42 0.83
N ASP A 31 4.32 -8.23 -0.24
CA ASP A 31 3.16 -9.07 -0.52
C ASP A 31 3.61 -10.54 -0.66
N PRO A 32 3.89 -11.22 0.46
CA PRO A 32 4.42 -12.58 0.43
C PRO A 32 3.36 -13.58 -0.04
N PRO A 33 3.76 -14.62 -0.79
CA PRO A 33 2.85 -15.65 -1.26
C PRO A 33 2.21 -16.38 -0.07
N GLY A 34 0.90 -16.61 -0.19
CA GLY A 34 0.11 -17.33 0.82
C GLY A 34 -0.46 -16.47 1.93
N ARG A 35 -0.09 -15.20 2.06
CA ARG A 35 -0.76 -14.28 2.98
C ARG A 35 -2.11 -13.85 2.39
N ARG A 36 -3.20 -14.28 3.03
CA ARG A 36 -4.57 -13.95 2.63
C ARG A 36 -5.06 -12.63 3.21
N PHE A 37 -4.63 -12.35 4.43
CA PHE A 37 -5.09 -11.19 5.18
C PHE A 37 -3.97 -10.68 6.07
N HIS A 38 -3.88 -9.36 6.20
CA HIS A 38 -2.99 -8.67 7.11
C HIS A 38 -3.70 -7.48 7.72
N ALA A 39 -3.66 -7.36 9.02
CA ALA A 39 -4.12 -6.19 9.75
C ALA A 39 -3.10 -5.80 10.81
N CYS A 40 -2.82 -4.51 10.90
CA CYS A 40 -2.06 -3.90 11.97
C CYS A 40 -2.95 -2.86 12.65
N PHE A 41 -3.10 -2.95 13.95
CA PHE A 41 -4.06 -2.14 14.70
C PHE A 41 -3.60 -1.92 16.15
N GLY A 42 -4.26 -1.00 16.85
CA GLY A 42 -3.97 -0.67 18.22
C GLY A 42 -3.50 0.77 18.42
N PRO A 43 -3.11 1.16 19.62
CA PRO A 43 -2.50 2.46 19.90
C PRO A 43 -1.21 2.67 19.10
N ALA A 44 -0.93 3.92 18.70
CA ALA A 44 0.21 4.23 17.81
C ALA A 44 1.59 3.86 18.39
N ASP A 45 1.69 3.70 19.67
CA ASP A 45 2.89 3.29 20.42
C ASP A 45 2.92 1.78 20.77
N HIS A 46 1.82 1.06 20.51
CA HIS A 46 1.69 -0.36 20.88
C HIS A 46 0.78 -1.10 19.90
N LEU A 47 1.33 -1.43 18.74
CA LEU A 47 0.58 -2.08 17.67
C LEU A 47 0.53 -3.61 17.84
N THR A 48 -0.59 -4.17 17.38
CA THR A 48 -0.82 -5.60 17.24
C THR A 48 -0.95 -5.95 15.75
N VAL A 49 -0.44 -7.10 15.37
CA VAL A 49 -0.57 -7.65 14.01
C VAL A 49 -1.42 -8.91 14.04
N PHE A 50 -2.30 -9.02 13.09
CA PHE A 50 -3.09 -10.21 12.80
C PHE A 50 -2.95 -10.59 11.33
N ASP A 51 -2.56 -11.83 11.07
CA ASP A 51 -2.42 -12.38 9.72
C ASP A 51 -3.22 -13.67 9.55
N VAL A 52 -3.65 -13.91 8.31
CA VAL A 52 -4.16 -15.21 7.86
C VAL A 52 -3.31 -15.70 6.70
N TRP A 53 -2.87 -16.96 6.77
CA TRP A 53 -1.98 -17.59 5.81
C TRP A 53 -2.58 -18.87 5.26
N ASP A 54 -2.19 -19.23 4.03
CA ASP A 54 -2.60 -20.49 3.40
C ASP A 54 -2.04 -21.72 4.14
N SER A 55 -0.84 -21.58 4.70
CA SER A 55 -0.20 -22.66 5.46
C SER A 55 0.81 -22.13 6.49
N ALA A 56 1.12 -22.98 7.47
CA ALA A 56 2.15 -22.70 8.49
C ALA A 56 3.55 -22.57 7.88
N GLU A 57 3.85 -23.34 6.84
CA GLU A 57 5.15 -23.31 6.14
C GLU A 57 5.39 -21.94 5.48
N GLN A 58 4.35 -21.36 4.86
CA GLN A 58 4.45 -20.04 4.23
C GLN A 58 4.63 -18.94 5.27
N LEU A 59 3.93 -19.00 6.39
CA LEU A 59 4.13 -18.10 7.53
C LEU A 59 5.57 -18.19 8.06
N GLN A 60 6.09 -19.41 8.24
CA GLN A 60 7.46 -19.63 8.72
C GLN A 60 8.51 -19.11 7.71
N ALA A 61 8.31 -19.37 6.42
CA ALA A 61 9.20 -18.86 5.37
C ALA A 61 9.23 -17.33 5.36
N PHE A 62 8.08 -16.67 5.50
CA PHE A 62 8.02 -15.22 5.64
C PHE A 62 8.71 -14.72 6.92
N GLY A 63 8.56 -15.45 8.02
CA GLY A 63 9.23 -15.15 9.30
C GLY A 63 10.74 -15.06 9.16
N MET A 64 11.35 -15.91 8.34
CA MET A 64 12.80 -15.86 8.07
C MET A 64 13.24 -14.55 7.42
N THR A 65 12.40 -13.94 6.60
CA THR A 65 12.66 -12.62 6.00
C THR A 65 12.32 -11.48 6.96
N LEU A 66 11.25 -11.62 7.73
CA LEU A 66 10.74 -10.58 8.61
C LEU A 66 11.61 -10.39 9.86
N MET A 67 12.05 -11.48 10.50
CA MET A 67 12.75 -11.42 11.79
C MET A 67 14.02 -10.56 11.77
N PRO A 68 14.91 -10.61 10.75
CA PRO A 68 16.06 -9.73 10.68
C PRO A 68 15.66 -8.24 10.59
N ILE A 69 14.60 -7.92 9.84
CA ILE A 69 14.10 -6.55 9.69
C ILE A 69 13.55 -6.02 11.01
N LEU A 70 12.81 -6.84 11.76
CA LEU A 70 12.34 -6.49 13.09
C LEU A 70 13.49 -6.23 14.06
N ALA A 71 14.54 -7.04 13.99
CA ALA A 71 15.73 -6.88 14.82
C ALA A 71 16.45 -5.55 14.52
N GLU A 72 16.57 -5.14 13.26
CA GLU A 72 17.12 -3.84 12.86
C GLU A 72 16.32 -2.66 13.42
N GLU A 73 15.00 -2.82 13.50
CA GLU A 73 14.10 -1.81 14.06
C GLU A 73 13.93 -1.92 15.60
N HIS A 74 14.71 -2.78 16.24
CA HIS A 74 14.65 -3.03 17.69
C HIS A 74 13.27 -3.48 18.18
N ILE A 75 12.55 -4.22 17.35
CA ILE A 75 11.25 -4.81 17.70
C ILE A 75 11.49 -6.25 18.14
N GLU A 76 11.25 -6.50 19.40
CA GLU A 76 11.32 -7.86 19.95
C GLU A 76 9.97 -8.55 19.74
N MET A 77 9.98 -9.61 18.96
CA MET A 77 8.81 -10.45 18.71
C MET A 77 9.20 -11.90 18.83
N ALA A 78 8.36 -12.68 19.48
CA ALA A 78 8.51 -14.13 19.49
C ALA A 78 8.37 -14.70 18.06
N PRO A 79 9.05 -15.82 17.75
CA PRO A 79 8.84 -16.49 16.46
C PRO A 79 7.35 -16.74 16.22
N PRO A 80 6.90 -16.62 14.94
CA PRO A 80 5.48 -16.77 14.63
C PRO A 80 4.99 -18.17 14.96
N GLU A 81 3.97 -18.23 15.82
CA GLU A 81 3.27 -19.47 16.18
C GLU A 81 1.98 -19.54 15.35
N PRO A 82 1.83 -20.58 14.51
CA PRO A 82 0.62 -20.74 13.72
C PRO A 82 -0.53 -21.25 14.61
N LEU A 83 -1.67 -20.56 14.53
CA LEU A 83 -2.90 -20.92 15.21
C LEU A 83 -3.87 -21.59 14.24
N GLU A 84 -4.48 -22.69 14.65
CA GLU A 84 -5.47 -23.38 13.83
C GLU A 84 -6.74 -22.52 13.66
N ILE A 85 -7.21 -22.42 12.41
CA ILE A 85 -8.46 -21.72 12.11
C ILE A 85 -9.59 -22.74 12.08
N HIS A 86 -10.49 -22.69 13.05
CA HIS A 86 -11.67 -23.55 13.07
C HIS A 86 -12.76 -23.07 12.12
N ARG A 87 -12.84 -21.79 11.86
CA ARG A 87 -13.80 -21.19 10.93
C ARG A 87 -13.31 -19.85 10.43
N LEU A 88 -13.27 -19.68 9.11
CA LEU A 88 -13.01 -18.40 8.44
C LEU A 88 -14.28 -17.99 7.68
N LEU A 89 -14.80 -16.83 7.99
CA LEU A 89 -15.89 -16.19 7.24
C LEU A 89 -15.31 -14.99 6.55
N GLU A 90 -15.24 -15.04 5.24
CA GLU A 90 -14.92 -13.89 4.42
C GLU A 90 -16.18 -13.02 4.33
N GLY A 91 -16.14 -11.85 4.97
CA GLY A 91 -17.24 -10.89 4.93
C GLY A 91 -17.23 -10.12 3.62
N GLY A 92 -18.39 -10.07 2.95
CA GLY A 92 -18.58 -9.33 1.71
C GLY A 92 -17.70 -9.83 0.57
N ASP A 93 -18.26 -9.96 -0.61
CA ASP A 93 -17.55 -10.48 -1.77
C ASP A 93 -16.31 -9.60 -2.10
N ALA A 94 -15.15 -9.97 -1.56
CA ALA A 94 -13.87 -9.31 -1.86
C ALA A 94 -13.60 -9.31 -3.39
N SER A 95 -14.25 -10.20 -4.14
CA SER A 95 -14.21 -10.21 -5.60
C SER A 95 -14.91 -8.99 -6.19
N VAL A 96 -16.00 -8.54 -5.58
CA VAL A 96 -16.71 -7.31 -5.99
C VAL A 96 -15.84 -6.09 -5.72
N LEU A 97 -15.21 -6.02 -4.53
CA LEU A 97 -14.33 -4.91 -4.19
C LEU A 97 -13.10 -4.86 -5.12
N ARG A 98 -12.49 -6.00 -5.41
CA ARG A 98 -11.37 -6.09 -6.36
C ARG A 98 -11.78 -5.71 -7.78
N LYS A 99 -12.95 -6.14 -8.25
CA LYS A 99 -13.51 -5.72 -9.55
C LYS A 99 -13.77 -4.22 -9.57
N THR A 100 -14.40 -3.68 -8.54
CA THR A 100 -14.69 -2.24 -8.44
C THR A 100 -13.40 -1.41 -8.43
N ILE A 101 -12.35 -1.85 -7.72
CA ILE A 101 -11.04 -1.18 -7.73
C ILE A 101 -10.38 -1.27 -9.10
N ALA A 102 -10.45 -2.43 -9.78
CA ALA A 102 -9.92 -2.61 -11.12
C ALA A 102 -10.64 -1.71 -12.13
N GLU A 103 -11.97 -1.65 -12.08
CA GLU A 103 -12.79 -0.77 -12.92
C GLU A 103 -12.51 0.72 -12.66
N LEU A 104 -12.32 1.12 -11.40
CA LEU A 104 -11.93 2.48 -11.06
C LEU A 104 -10.53 2.84 -11.55
N ARG A 105 -9.59 1.89 -11.52
CA ARG A 105 -8.25 2.06 -12.08
C ARG A 105 -8.27 2.20 -13.61
N GLU A 106 -9.08 1.41 -14.30
CA GLU A 106 -9.25 1.54 -15.75
C GLU A 106 -9.89 2.87 -16.11
N LYS A 107 -10.95 3.29 -15.42
CA LYS A 107 -11.56 4.62 -15.61
C LYS A 107 -10.59 5.76 -15.34
N ALA A 108 -9.77 5.68 -14.29
CA ALA A 108 -8.73 6.66 -14.00
C ALA A 108 -7.64 6.69 -15.09
N PHE A 109 -7.32 5.55 -15.70
CA PHE A 109 -6.41 5.47 -16.84
C PHE A 109 -6.98 6.16 -18.10
N PHE A 110 -8.26 6.00 -18.36
CA PHE A 110 -8.97 6.69 -19.46
C PHE A 110 -9.15 8.21 -19.23
N MET A 111 -9.12 8.69 -17.98
CA MET A 111 -9.20 10.12 -17.67
C MET A 111 -7.87 10.87 -17.82
N ARG A 112 -6.73 10.19 -17.96
CA ARG A 112 -5.42 10.80 -18.24
C ARG A 112 -5.35 11.62 -19.55
N PRO A 113 -6.10 11.30 -20.62
CA PRO A 113 -6.11 12.17 -21.82
C PRO A 113 -6.69 13.55 -21.57
N VAL A 114 -7.59 13.70 -20.59
CA VAL A 114 -8.24 15.00 -20.31
C VAL A 114 -7.27 16.01 -19.68
N GLU A 115 -6.32 15.56 -18.87
CA GLU A 115 -5.27 16.45 -18.33
C GLU A 115 -4.33 16.96 -19.45
N LYS A 116 -3.91 16.07 -20.34
CA LYS A 116 -3.11 16.47 -21.51
C LYS A 116 -3.86 17.42 -22.46
N LEU A 117 -5.17 17.27 -22.57
CA LEU A 117 -6.02 18.16 -23.34
C LEU A 117 -6.15 19.53 -22.67
N ARG A 118 -6.30 19.56 -21.33
CA ARG A 118 -6.30 20.80 -20.54
C ARG A 118 -4.98 21.57 -20.66
N GLU A 119 -3.85 20.89 -20.58
CA GLU A 119 -2.54 21.52 -20.81
C GLU A 119 -2.39 22.10 -22.23
N LYS A 120 -2.87 21.39 -23.25
CA LYS A 120 -2.85 21.89 -24.63
C LYS A 120 -3.74 23.11 -24.81
N ILE A 121 -4.93 23.13 -24.19
CA ILE A 121 -5.85 24.28 -24.23
C ILE A 121 -5.24 25.48 -23.48
N HIS A 122 -4.57 25.23 -22.35
CA HIS A 122 -3.92 26.30 -21.58
C HIS A 122 -2.77 26.93 -22.35
N LYS A 123 -1.89 26.14 -22.96
CA LYS A 123 -0.81 26.60 -23.83
C LYS A 123 -1.31 27.34 -25.09
N ALA A 124 -2.42 26.91 -25.66
CA ALA A 124 -3.02 27.58 -26.81
C ALA A 124 -3.60 28.96 -26.44
N LYS A 125 -4.18 29.10 -25.22
CA LYS A 125 -4.66 30.39 -24.72
C LYS A 125 -3.54 31.37 -24.38
N GLU A 126 -2.44 30.90 -23.81
CA GLU A 126 -1.25 31.75 -23.55
C GLU A 126 -0.65 32.29 -24.86
N LYS A 127 -0.57 31.45 -25.89
CA LYS A 127 -0.03 31.85 -27.18
C LYS A 127 -0.91 32.87 -27.94
N SER A 128 -2.24 32.80 -27.76
CA SER A 128 -3.16 33.76 -28.39
C SER A 128 -3.21 35.11 -27.66
N SER A 129 -2.81 35.17 -26.39
CA SER A 129 -2.73 36.42 -25.63
C SER A 129 -1.42 37.19 -25.86
N GLU A 130 -0.38 36.54 -26.40
CA GLU A 130 0.88 37.20 -26.78
C GLU A 130 0.83 37.82 -28.19
N GLU A 131 -0.04 37.32 -29.10
CA GLU A 131 -0.20 37.85 -30.45
C GLU A 131 -1.08 39.11 -30.51
N ASP A 132 -1.82 39.46 -29.45
CA ASP A 132 -2.79 40.57 -29.45
C ASP A 132 -2.26 41.86 -28.78
N ASN A 133 -0.93 42.03 -28.67
CA ASN A 133 -0.32 43.27 -28.24
C ASN A 133 0.49 43.91 -29.39
N PRO A 134 -0.19 44.67 -30.30
CA PRO A 134 0.55 45.47 -31.28
C PRO A 134 1.15 46.67 -30.56
N SER A 135 2.46 46.66 -30.44
CA SER A 135 3.24 47.82 -30.05
C SER A 135 2.86 49.01 -30.91
N GLY A 136 2.06 49.89 -30.31
CA GLY A 136 1.73 51.18 -30.90
C GLY A 136 2.90 52.14 -30.80
N SER A 137 3.49 52.40 -31.93
CA SER A 137 3.85 53.70 -32.45
C SER A 137 4.72 54.61 -31.56
N ALA A 138 5.95 54.68 -31.97
CA ALA A 138 6.75 55.87 -31.87
C ALA A 138 6.14 57.04 -32.69
N THR A 139 6.05 58.23 -32.16
CA THR A 139 6.12 59.49 -32.96
C THR A 139 6.66 60.62 -32.11
N LYS A 140 7.78 61.16 -32.64
CA LYS A 140 8.34 62.50 -32.53
C LYS A 140 8.68 63.02 -31.16
#